data_df5ce2a108205244f69d31efcb8a532c
#
_entry.id   df5ce2a108205244f69d31efcb8a532c
#
_cell.length_a   1.000
_cell.length_b   1.000
_cell.length_c   1.000
_cell.angle_alpha   90.00
_cell.angle_beta   90.00
_cell.angle_gamma   90.00
#
_symmetry.space_group_name_H-M   'P 1'
#
loop_
_entity.id
_entity.type
_entity.pdbx_description
1 polymer ?
#
loop_
_entity_poly.entity_id
_entity_poly.type
_entity_poly.pdbx_seq_one_letter_code
_entity_poly.pdbx_strand_id
1 'polypeptide(L)'
;QGSLGQGKKTNQEKEQRTATHANVKYGKDERNVFDIWLAESDKPTPLAIYIHGGGFRAGSKEKLSNDILSQLLKAGISVASINYRYLSIDTPLPTSHHDARRALQFMRSKAGEWNIDKSRVAAFGGSAGAQICMWLAFSDDMAKPKSKDPIKRESTRLTCVATSGGQTTNKTEFWKEMIADIMGSQIDAQGFVRPLDGLVDPEKVRMATWGASSLEEASRIASLYSALSIISKDDPPIFMTYSMDRSAKPPSDRSRLRGWIIHHVNLGIALKEKTDALKLEAHLKYPGAELKYPSQVEFFVDKLLN
;
A
#
# COMPACT_ATOMS: atom_id res chain seq x y z
N GLN A 1 -4.93 -17.34 55.47
CA GLN A 1 -6.08 -17.74 54.63
C GLN A 1 -6.58 -16.52 53.87
N GLY A 2 -6.42 -16.49 52.59
CA GLY A 2 -6.84 -15.40 51.72
C GLY A 2 -6.38 -15.68 50.30
N SER A 3 -7.15 -16.50 49.57
CA SER A 3 -6.95 -16.84 48.17
C SER A 3 -7.13 -15.61 47.31
N LEU A 4 -6.06 -15.19 46.61
CA LEU A 4 -6.12 -14.20 45.54
C LEU A 4 -6.54 -14.88 44.24
N GLY A 5 -7.74 -14.57 43.81
CA GLY A 5 -8.31 -15.03 42.54
C GLY A 5 -7.46 -14.59 41.34
N GLN A 6 -6.92 -15.54 40.61
CA GLN A 6 -6.34 -15.33 39.30
C GLN A 6 -7.45 -14.98 38.32
N GLY A 7 -7.49 -13.71 37.88
CA GLY A 7 -8.34 -13.27 36.79
C GLY A 7 -7.97 -14.01 35.50
N LYS A 8 -8.84 -14.90 35.04
CA LYS A 8 -8.77 -15.49 33.70
C LYS A 8 -8.84 -14.35 32.67
N LYS A 9 -7.73 -14.06 31.98
CA LYS A 9 -7.77 -13.35 30.71
C LYS A 9 -8.51 -14.25 29.71
N THR A 10 -9.75 -13.91 29.41
CA THR A 10 -10.48 -14.52 28.31
C THR A 10 -9.81 -14.12 27.02
N ASN A 11 -9.05 -15.05 26.42
CA ASN A 11 -8.68 -15.01 25.01
C ASN A 11 -9.99 -15.14 24.19
N GLN A 12 -10.65 -14.04 23.91
CA GLN A 12 -11.57 -13.98 22.78
C GLN A 12 -10.65 -13.94 21.54
N GLU A 13 -10.35 -15.09 20.95
CA GLU A 13 -10.00 -15.19 19.55
C GLU A 13 -11.12 -14.49 18.78
N LYS A 14 -10.85 -13.29 18.26
CA LYS A 14 -11.79 -12.56 17.41
C LYS A 14 -11.98 -13.42 16.16
N GLU A 15 -13.11 -14.11 16.09
CA GLU A 15 -13.50 -14.94 14.96
C GLU A 15 -13.35 -14.14 13.67
N GLN A 16 -12.48 -14.61 12.77
CA GLN A 16 -12.23 -13.94 11.50
C GLN A 16 -13.52 -14.03 10.67
N ARG A 17 -14.04 -12.88 10.21
CA ARG A 17 -15.25 -12.86 9.40
C ARG A 17 -15.04 -13.67 8.12
N THR A 18 -15.94 -14.61 7.86
CA THR A 18 -15.94 -15.39 6.62
C THR A 18 -16.13 -14.47 5.41
N ALA A 19 -15.25 -14.60 4.41
CA ALA A 19 -15.37 -13.84 3.17
C ALA A 19 -16.62 -14.27 2.39
N THR A 20 -17.27 -13.31 1.72
CA THR A 20 -18.38 -13.61 0.80
C THR A 20 -17.88 -14.49 -0.34
N HIS A 21 -16.72 -14.16 -0.89
CA HIS A 21 -16.02 -15.01 -1.85
C HIS A 21 -14.55 -15.10 -1.45
N ALA A 22 -14.06 -16.31 -1.19
CA ALA A 22 -12.67 -16.57 -0.79
C ALA A 22 -11.85 -17.12 -1.95
N ASN A 23 -10.56 -16.77 -1.98
CA ASN A 23 -9.58 -17.26 -2.95
C ASN A 23 -10.01 -17.08 -4.42
N VAL A 24 -10.66 -15.97 -4.73
CA VAL A 24 -11.09 -15.63 -6.09
C VAL A 24 -9.85 -15.39 -6.95
N LYS A 25 -9.69 -16.16 -8.02
CA LYS A 25 -8.56 -15.99 -8.94
C LYS A 25 -8.76 -14.82 -9.89
N TYR A 26 -7.79 -13.91 -9.95
CA TYR A 26 -7.77 -12.79 -10.90
C TYR A 26 -6.68 -12.91 -11.96
N GLY A 27 -5.79 -13.91 -11.85
CA GLY A 27 -4.69 -14.17 -12.76
C GLY A 27 -4.31 -15.66 -12.78
N LYS A 28 -3.20 -15.96 -13.44
CA LYS A 28 -2.74 -17.35 -13.66
C LYS A 28 -1.86 -17.88 -12.53
N ASP A 29 -1.15 -17.00 -11.82
CA ASP A 29 -0.24 -17.37 -10.75
C ASP A 29 -1.03 -17.82 -9.51
N GLU A 30 -0.46 -18.70 -8.69
CA GLU A 30 -1.09 -19.17 -7.45
C GLU A 30 -1.38 -18.03 -6.47
N ARG A 31 -0.53 -16.99 -6.47
CA ARG A 31 -0.72 -15.81 -5.65
C ARG A 31 -1.69 -14.78 -6.24
N ASN A 32 -2.16 -14.96 -7.45
CA ASN A 32 -3.16 -14.07 -8.05
C ASN A 32 -4.57 -14.41 -7.54
N VAL A 33 -4.76 -14.28 -6.24
CA VAL A 33 -6.03 -14.54 -5.53
C VAL A 33 -6.35 -13.41 -4.56
N PHE A 34 -7.64 -13.24 -4.27
CA PHE A 34 -8.13 -12.34 -3.24
C PHE A 34 -9.34 -12.92 -2.52
N ASP A 35 -9.62 -12.38 -1.33
CA ASP A 35 -10.87 -12.55 -0.62
C ASP A 35 -11.67 -11.25 -0.71
N ILE A 36 -12.99 -11.35 -0.73
CA ILE A 36 -13.89 -10.20 -0.72
C ILE A 36 -15.05 -10.41 0.23
N TRP A 37 -15.36 -9.37 0.98
CA TRP A 37 -16.50 -9.26 1.88
C TRP A 37 -17.41 -8.16 1.33
N LEU A 38 -18.62 -8.53 0.93
CA LEU A 38 -19.60 -7.60 0.41
C LEU A 38 -20.42 -7.02 1.56
N ALA A 39 -20.56 -5.70 1.61
CA ALA A 39 -21.45 -5.06 2.56
C ALA A 39 -22.91 -5.30 2.17
N GLU A 40 -23.77 -5.51 3.15
CA GLU A 40 -25.21 -5.68 2.93
C GLU A 40 -25.82 -4.34 2.51
N SER A 41 -26.44 -4.30 1.33
CA SER A 41 -27.08 -3.10 0.80
C SER A 41 -27.97 -3.40 -0.41
N ASP A 42 -29.11 -2.71 -0.50
CA ASP A 42 -29.99 -2.73 -1.69
C ASP A 42 -29.43 -1.87 -2.84
N LYS A 43 -28.41 -1.06 -2.57
CA LYS A 43 -27.74 -0.19 -3.54
C LYS A 43 -26.28 -0.62 -3.74
N PRO A 44 -25.68 -0.35 -4.91
CA PRO A 44 -24.28 -0.63 -5.12
C PRO A 44 -23.37 0.04 -4.07
N THR A 45 -22.52 -0.77 -3.43
CA THR A 45 -21.63 -0.34 -2.35
C THR A 45 -20.28 0.10 -2.88
N PRO A 46 -19.61 1.08 -2.25
CA PRO A 46 -18.19 1.34 -2.52
C PRO A 46 -17.32 0.12 -2.19
N LEU A 47 -16.12 0.09 -2.75
CA LEU A 47 -15.13 -0.95 -2.50
C LEU A 47 -13.82 -0.35 -1.97
N ALA A 48 -13.30 -0.91 -0.87
CA ALA A 48 -11.96 -0.64 -0.36
C ALA A 48 -11.07 -1.88 -0.54
N ILE A 49 -9.92 -1.74 -1.21
CA ILE A 49 -9.01 -2.85 -1.52
C ILE A 49 -7.78 -2.78 -0.63
N TYR A 50 -7.60 -3.78 0.23
CA TYR A 50 -6.41 -3.93 1.06
C TYR A 50 -5.28 -4.61 0.29
N ILE A 51 -4.09 -4.02 0.37
CA ILE A 51 -2.85 -4.53 -0.23
C ILE A 51 -1.80 -4.68 0.86
N HIS A 52 -1.37 -5.92 1.13
CA HIS A 52 -0.48 -6.23 2.24
C HIS A 52 0.94 -5.68 2.04
N GLY A 53 1.63 -5.40 3.16
CA GLY A 53 3.06 -5.12 3.18
C GLY A 53 3.92 -6.38 3.13
N GLY A 54 5.17 -6.28 3.60
CA GLY A 54 6.11 -7.39 3.68
C GLY A 54 7.31 -7.25 2.73
N GLY A 55 7.63 -6.01 2.33
CA GLY A 55 8.81 -5.71 1.50
C GLY A 55 8.79 -6.40 0.15
N PHE A 56 7.62 -6.67 -0.39
CA PHE A 56 7.37 -7.41 -1.64
C PHE A 56 7.83 -8.87 -1.62
N ARG A 57 8.26 -9.41 -0.48
CA ARG A 57 8.84 -10.77 -0.35
C ARG A 57 8.13 -11.63 0.69
N ALA A 58 7.16 -11.06 1.38
CA ALA A 58 6.39 -11.73 2.43
C ALA A 58 5.00 -11.08 2.57
N GLY A 59 4.19 -11.64 3.47
CA GLY A 59 2.85 -11.15 3.73
C GLY A 59 1.79 -11.83 2.87
N SER A 60 0.54 -11.57 3.19
CA SER A 60 -0.59 -12.16 2.47
C SER A 60 -1.88 -11.40 2.78
N LYS A 61 -2.94 -11.72 2.04
CA LYS A 61 -4.29 -11.16 2.19
C LYS A 61 -4.88 -11.35 3.59
N GLU A 62 -4.43 -12.37 4.34
CA GLU A 62 -4.85 -12.66 5.72
C GLU A 62 -4.33 -11.61 6.73
N LYS A 63 -3.45 -10.70 6.31
CA LYS A 63 -2.96 -9.59 7.15
C LYS A 63 -3.93 -8.42 7.29
N LEU A 64 -5.05 -8.45 6.59
CA LEU A 64 -6.12 -7.47 6.77
C LEU A 64 -6.61 -7.49 8.22
N SER A 65 -6.64 -6.34 8.88
CA SER A 65 -7.14 -6.20 10.24
C SER A 65 -8.64 -6.48 10.31
N ASN A 66 -9.05 -7.41 11.17
CA ASN A 66 -10.47 -7.69 11.43
C ASN A 66 -11.23 -6.48 11.95
N ASP A 67 -10.56 -5.60 12.68
CA ASP A 67 -11.15 -4.37 13.20
C ASP A 67 -11.47 -3.38 12.06
N ILE A 68 -10.51 -3.13 11.17
CA ILE A 68 -10.72 -2.28 10.00
C ILE A 68 -11.79 -2.87 9.08
N LEU A 69 -11.72 -4.17 8.79
CA LEU A 69 -12.72 -4.89 8.00
C LEU A 69 -14.11 -4.68 8.57
N SER A 70 -14.26 -4.88 9.89
CA SER A 70 -15.55 -4.74 10.57
C SER A 70 -16.09 -3.32 10.54
N GLN A 71 -15.24 -2.32 10.71
CA GLN A 71 -15.63 -0.90 10.67
C GLN A 71 -16.08 -0.50 9.26
N LEU A 72 -15.35 -0.90 8.21
CA LEU A 72 -15.70 -0.58 6.83
C LEU A 72 -17.03 -1.25 6.42
N LEU A 73 -17.21 -2.54 6.72
CA LEU A 73 -18.46 -3.23 6.42
C LEU A 73 -19.67 -2.62 7.15
N LYS A 74 -19.50 -2.23 8.42
CA LYS A 74 -20.56 -1.52 9.18
C LYS A 74 -20.91 -0.16 8.57
N ALA A 75 -19.95 0.49 7.93
CA ALA A 75 -20.17 1.75 7.22
C ALA A 75 -20.83 1.54 5.84
N GLY A 76 -21.03 0.30 5.39
CA GLY A 76 -21.61 0.00 4.07
C GLY A 76 -20.58 0.00 2.94
N ILE A 77 -19.28 -0.18 3.26
CA ILE A 77 -18.18 -0.27 2.31
C ILE A 77 -17.76 -1.73 2.19
N SER A 78 -17.86 -2.31 1.01
CA SER A 78 -17.33 -3.64 0.71
C SER A 78 -15.80 -3.63 0.76
N VAL A 79 -15.18 -4.75 1.14
CA VAL A 79 -13.73 -4.83 1.33
C VAL A 79 -13.17 -6.02 0.58
N ALA A 80 -12.06 -5.84 -0.11
CA ALA A 80 -11.28 -6.93 -0.67
C ALA A 80 -9.86 -6.92 -0.11
N SER A 81 -9.23 -8.10 -0.03
CA SER A 81 -7.84 -8.25 0.39
C SER A 81 -7.11 -9.14 -0.61
N ILE A 82 -6.06 -8.61 -1.24
CA ILE A 82 -5.38 -9.28 -2.34
C ILE A 82 -4.02 -9.87 -1.94
N ASN A 83 -3.67 -10.99 -2.56
CA ASN A 83 -2.29 -11.44 -2.72
C ASN A 83 -1.74 -10.93 -4.06
N TYR A 84 -0.42 -10.78 -4.15
CA TYR A 84 0.32 -10.46 -5.37
C TYR A 84 1.62 -11.28 -5.40
N ARG A 85 2.23 -11.46 -6.57
CA ARG A 85 3.50 -12.18 -6.72
C ARG A 85 4.62 -11.46 -6.00
N TYR A 86 5.48 -12.23 -5.33
CA TYR A 86 6.64 -11.70 -4.64
C TYR A 86 7.76 -11.31 -5.60
N LEU A 87 8.56 -10.36 -5.16
CA LEU A 87 9.80 -9.98 -5.81
C LEU A 87 10.81 -11.13 -5.75
N SER A 88 11.32 -11.50 -6.91
CA SER A 88 12.47 -12.39 -7.12
C SER A 88 13.25 -11.93 -8.35
N ILE A 89 14.36 -12.59 -8.66
CA ILE A 89 15.12 -12.31 -9.91
C ILE A 89 14.22 -12.51 -11.14
N ASP A 90 13.41 -13.58 -11.15
CA ASP A 90 12.51 -13.91 -12.26
C ASP A 90 11.20 -13.11 -12.21
N THR A 91 10.93 -12.44 -11.11
CA THR A 91 9.70 -11.66 -10.87
C THR A 91 10.07 -10.27 -10.35
N PRO A 92 10.50 -9.34 -11.21
CA PRO A 92 10.90 -8.00 -10.81
C PRO A 92 9.73 -7.19 -10.24
N LEU A 93 10.04 -6.17 -9.47
CA LEU A 93 9.10 -5.40 -8.66
C LEU A 93 7.86 -4.87 -9.41
N PRO A 94 7.93 -4.37 -10.67
CA PRO A 94 6.74 -3.96 -11.41
C PRO A 94 5.66 -5.04 -11.50
N THR A 95 6.01 -6.30 -11.40
CA THR A 95 5.06 -7.43 -11.44
C THR A 95 4.03 -7.36 -10.32
N SER A 96 4.44 -7.06 -9.08
CA SER A 96 3.52 -6.93 -7.94
C SER A 96 2.50 -5.81 -8.15
N HIS A 97 2.94 -4.68 -8.72
CA HIS A 97 2.07 -3.53 -9.07
C HIS A 97 1.08 -3.91 -10.18
N HIS A 98 1.55 -4.62 -11.20
CA HIS A 98 0.69 -5.08 -12.31
C HIS A 98 -0.34 -6.11 -11.85
N ASP A 99 -0.01 -6.96 -10.88
CA ASP A 99 -0.95 -7.88 -10.26
C ASP A 99 -2.06 -7.12 -9.53
N ALA A 100 -1.71 -6.11 -8.73
CA ALA A 100 -2.69 -5.28 -8.03
C ALA A 100 -3.60 -4.50 -9.00
N ARG A 101 -3.03 -3.95 -10.10
CA ARG A 101 -3.82 -3.34 -11.18
C ARG A 101 -4.83 -4.33 -11.76
N ARG A 102 -4.38 -5.56 -12.06
CA ARG A 102 -5.27 -6.58 -12.61
C ARG A 102 -6.35 -6.99 -11.62
N ALA A 103 -6.04 -7.11 -10.32
CA ALA A 103 -7.02 -7.40 -9.28
C ALA A 103 -8.10 -6.30 -9.21
N LEU A 104 -7.70 -5.03 -9.21
CA LEU A 104 -8.61 -3.88 -9.26
C LEU A 104 -9.53 -3.94 -10.50
N GLN A 105 -8.97 -4.15 -11.68
CA GLN A 105 -9.74 -4.25 -12.92
C GLN A 105 -10.68 -5.47 -12.92
N PHE A 106 -10.23 -6.61 -12.36
CA PHE A 106 -11.06 -7.80 -12.22
C PHE A 106 -12.28 -7.53 -11.33
N MET A 107 -12.07 -6.91 -10.16
CA MET A 107 -13.18 -6.56 -9.25
C MET A 107 -14.17 -5.62 -9.91
N ARG A 108 -13.70 -4.64 -10.67
CA ARG A 108 -14.57 -3.73 -11.44
C ARG A 108 -15.36 -4.46 -12.52
N SER A 109 -14.78 -5.46 -13.18
CA SER A 109 -15.48 -6.27 -14.17
C SER A 109 -16.61 -7.11 -13.54
N LYS A 110 -16.55 -7.36 -12.24
CA LYS A 110 -17.55 -8.08 -11.43
C LYS A 110 -18.54 -7.16 -10.69
N ALA A 111 -18.43 -5.86 -10.84
CA ALA A 111 -19.18 -4.89 -10.04
C ALA A 111 -20.70 -5.10 -10.11
N GLY A 112 -21.25 -5.39 -11.27
CA GLY A 112 -22.69 -5.68 -11.42
C GLY A 112 -23.13 -6.97 -10.72
N GLU A 113 -22.28 -8.03 -10.76
CA GLU A 113 -22.55 -9.31 -10.09
C GLU A 113 -22.49 -9.17 -8.57
N TRP A 114 -21.60 -8.32 -8.07
CA TRP A 114 -21.30 -8.18 -6.63
C TRP A 114 -21.97 -6.95 -5.98
N ASN A 115 -22.85 -6.27 -6.67
CA ASN A 115 -23.50 -5.05 -6.19
C ASN A 115 -22.48 -3.99 -5.70
N ILE A 116 -21.40 -3.79 -6.46
CA ILE A 116 -20.36 -2.80 -6.21
C ILE A 116 -20.53 -1.60 -7.13
N ASP A 117 -20.38 -0.41 -6.58
CA ASP A 117 -20.26 0.82 -7.36
C ASP A 117 -18.79 0.97 -7.82
N LYS A 118 -18.53 0.63 -9.07
CA LYS A 118 -17.19 0.71 -9.65
C LYS A 118 -16.64 2.13 -9.80
N SER A 119 -17.45 3.17 -9.58
CA SER A 119 -16.99 4.56 -9.56
C SER A 119 -16.42 4.98 -8.19
N ARG A 120 -16.74 4.24 -7.11
CA ARG A 120 -16.34 4.53 -5.74
C ARG A 120 -15.42 3.43 -5.20
N VAL A 121 -14.16 3.46 -5.63
CA VAL A 121 -13.16 2.45 -5.26
C VAL A 121 -11.94 3.12 -4.61
N ALA A 122 -11.56 2.63 -3.44
CA ALA A 122 -10.37 3.04 -2.72
C ALA A 122 -9.37 1.89 -2.60
N ALA A 123 -8.10 2.21 -2.36
CA ALA A 123 -7.08 1.25 -1.97
C ALA A 123 -6.41 1.66 -0.66
N PHE A 124 -5.96 0.69 0.14
CA PHE A 124 -5.21 0.94 1.35
C PHE A 124 -4.20 -0.16 1.65
N GLY A 125 -3.12 0.20 2.34
CA GLY A 125 -2.10 -0.76 2.68
C GLY A 125 -0.92 -0.15 3.42
N GLY A 126 -0.02 -1.01 3.89
CA GLY A 126 1.18 -0.60 4.61
C GLY A 126 2.47 -0.95 3.89
N SER A 127 3.53 -0.14 4.09
CA SER A 127 4.88 -0.43 3.56
C SER A 127 4.87 -0.72 2.05
N ALA A 128 5.27 -1.92 1.62
CA ALA A 128 5.20 -2.34 0.21
C ALA A 128 3.78 -2.20 -0.39
N GLY A 129 2.73 -2.56 0.39
CA GLY A 129 1.35 -2.36 -0.03
C GLY A 129 0.99 -0.89 -0.21
N ALA A 130 1.53 -0.02 0.64
CA ALA A 130 1.36 1.43 0.49
C ALA A 130 1.98 1.97 -0.82
N GLN A 131 3.15 1.45 -1.23
CA GLN A 131 3.75 1.82 -2.52
C GLN A 131 2.85 1.43 -3.68
N ILE A 132 2.28 0.21 -3.66
CA ILE A 132 1.34 -0.25 -4.69
C ILE A 132 0.08 0.63 -4.70
N CYS A 133 -0.48 0.95 -3.52
CA CYS A 133 -1.66 1.82 -3.41
C CYS A 133 -1.40 3.21 -4.01
N MET A 134 -0.27 3.84 -3.68
CA MET A 134 0.10 5.14 -4.23
C MET A 134 0.34 5.08 -5.74
N TRP A 135 0.98 4.02 -6.23
CA TRP A 135 1.16 3.84 -7.67
C TRP A 135 -0.17 3.70 -8.42
N LEU A 136 -1.11 2.92 -7.88
CA LEU A 136 -2.46 2.81 -8.46
C LEU A 136 -3.19 4.15 -8.44
N ALA A 137 -3.07 4.91 -7.36
CA ALA A 137 -3.75 6.18 -7.17
C ALA A 137 -3.22 7.28 -8.09
N PHE A 138 -1.89 7.36 -8.28
CA PHE A 138 -1.21 8.45 -8.96
C PHE A 138 -0.75 8.12 -10.38
N SER A 139 -1.04 6.93 -10.88
CA SER A 139 -0.87 6.62 -12.29
C SER A 139 -2.08 7.09 -13.10
N ASP A 140 -1.84 7.52 -14.34
CA ASP A 140 -2.92 7.72 -15.29
C ASP A 140 -3.79 6.48 -15.43
N ASP A 141 -5.00 6.63 -15.94
CA ASP A 141 -5.88 5.49 -16.18
C ASP A 141 -5.24 4.49 -17.15
N MET A 142 -4.96 3.30 -16.66
CA MET A 142 -4.33 2.22 -17.41
C MET A 142 -5.35 1.32 -18.14
N ALA A 143 -6.61 1.74 -18.25
CA ALA A 143 -7.62 1.04 -19.04
C ALA A 143 -7.17 0.90 -20.49
N LYS A 144 -7.48 -0.26 -21.08
CA LYS A 144 -7.27 -0.54 -22.49
C LYS A 144 -8.61 -0.84 -23.19
N PRO A 145 -9.41 0.17 -23.58
CA PRO A 145 -10.79 -0.01 -24.05
C PRO A 145 -10.94 -0.97 -25.22
N LYS A 146 -9.90 -1.06 -26.07
CA LYS A 146 -9.88 -1.95 -27.26
C LYS A 146 -9.26 -3.33 -26.99
N SER A 147 -8.93 -3.66 -25.72
CA SER A 147 -8.35 -4.96 -25.39
C SER A 147 -9.34 -6.09 -25.67
N LYS A 148 -8.82 -7.24 -26.15
CA LYS A 148 -9.59 -8.49 -26.24
C LYS A 148 -9.91 -9.06 -24.85
N ASP A 149 -9.09 -8.78 -23.84
CA ASP A 149 -9.32 -9.11 -22.44
C ASP A 149 -10.28 -8.08 -21.82
N PRO A 150 -11.54 -8.44 -21.49
CA PRO A 150 -12.52 -7.50 -20.94
C PRO A 150 -12.09 -6.88 -19.61
N ILE A 151 -11.30 -7.59 -18.80
CA ILE A 151 -10.78 -7.09 -17.53
C ILE A 151 -9.90 -5.86 -17.77
N LYS A 152 -9.05 -5.88 -18.79
CA LYS A 152 -8.17 -4.75 -19.12
C LYS A 152 -8.91 -3.51 -19.63
N ARG A 153 -10.21 -3.60 -19.94
CA ARG A 153 -11.02 -2.45 -20.36
C ARG A 153 -11.47 -1.61 -19.18
N GLU A 154 -11.49 -2.18 -17.96
CA GLU A 154 -11.91 -1.47 -16.76
C GLU A 154 -10.87 -0.41 -16.35
N SER A 155 -11.37 0.74 -15.87
CA SER A 155 -10.55 1.84 -15.36
C SER A 155 -9.70 1.41 -14.16
N THR A 156 -8.56 2.08 -13.97
CA THR A 156 -7.71 1.90 -12.80
C THR A 156 -7.74 3.09 -11.85
N ARG A 157 -8.50 4.15 -12.16
CA ARG A 157 -8.61 5.34 -11.31
C ARG A 157 -9.25 5.01 -9.97
N LEU A 158 -8.71 5.56 -8.89
CA LEU A 158 -9.26 5.41 -7.54
C LEU A 158 -9.97 6.71 -7.10
N THR A 159 -10.91 6.60 -6.18
CA THR A 159 -11.58 7.73 -5.54
C THR A 159 -10.72 8.37 -4.46
N CYS A 160 -10.01 7.54 -3.69
CA CYS A 160 -9.08 7.96 -2.65
C CYS A 160 -8.15 6.81 -2.27
N VAL A 161 -7.10 7.12 -1.49
CA VAL A 161 -6.12 6.13 -1.06
C VAL A 161 -5.69 6.38 0.39
N ALA A 162 -5.47 5.30 1.17
CA ALA A 162 -4.91 5.41 2.52
C ALA A 162 -3.66 4.54 2.68
N THR A 163 -2.60 5.07 3.30
CA THR A 163 -1.32 4.39 3.41
C THR A 163 -0.75 4.45 4.82
N SER A 164 0.01 3.42 5.21
CA SER A 164 0.72 3.36 6.49
C SER A 164 2.19 3.05 6.27
N GLY A 165 3.10 3.92 6.75
CA GLY A 165 4.54 3.74 6.64
C GLY A 165 5.03 3.52 5.20
N GLY A 166 4.41 4.19 4.24
CA GLY A 166 4.69 4.01 2.82
C GLY A 166 6.00 4.69 2.39
N GLN A 167 6.75 4.03 1.51
CA GLN A 167 7.88 4.63 0.82
C GLN A 167 7.36 5.39 -0.39
N THR A 168 7.50 6.71 -0.37
CA THR A 168 6.92 7.62 -1.37
C THR A 168 7.81 7.78 -2.61
N THR A 169 9.04 7.27 -2.55
CA THR A 169 9.99 7.29 -3.66
C THR A 169 10.92 6.08 -3.66
N ASN A 170 11.35 5.68 -4.86
CA ASN A 170 12.37 4.66 -5.11
C ASN A 170 13.66 5.28 -5.68
N LYS A 171 13.77 6.62 -5.68
CA LYS A 171 14.96 7.33 -6.17
C LYS A 171 16.10 7.26 -5.16
N THR A 172 17.26 6.77 -5.59
CA THR A 172 18.44 6.60 -4.74
C THR A 172 18.91 7.92 -4.14
N GLU A 173 18.86 9.01 -4.90
CA GLU A 173 19.31 10.34 -4.48
C GLU A 173 18.53 10.82 -3.27
N PHE A 174 17.18 10.70 -3.31
CA PHE A 174 16.33 11.07 -2.17
C PHE A 174 16.70 10.28 -0.91
N TRP A 175 16.92 8.97 -1.06
CA TRP A 175 17.30 8.13 0.08
C TRP A 175 18.66 8.51 0.66
N LYS A 176 19.64 8.83 -0.17
CA LYS A 176 20.97 9.29 0.29
C LYS A 176 20.86 10.60 1.05
N GLU A 177 20.13 11.58 0.53
CA GLU A 177 19.90 12.87 1.18
C GLU A 177 19.17 12.70 2.51
N MET A 178 18.06 11.99 2.51
CA MET A 178 17.26 11.74 3.72
C MET A 178 18.07 11.02 4.82
N ILE A 179 18.87 10.01 4.45
CA ILE A 179 19.73 9.29 5.39
C ILE A 179 20.83 10.21 5.93
N ALA A 180 21.45 11.02 5.09
CA ALA A 180 22.47 11.98 5.52
C ALA A 180 21.89 13.02 6.50
N ASP A 181 20.69 13.52 6.24
CA ASP A 181 19.99 14.48 7.12
C ASP A 181 19.65 13.89 8.49
N ILE A 182 19.22 12.61 8.53
CA ILE A 182 18.78 11.95 9.77
C ILE A 182 19.97 11.43 10.57
N MET A 183 20.98 10.88 9.92
CA MET A 183 22.07 10.10 10.53
C MET A 183 23.43 10.80 10.51
N GLY A 184 23.53 11.92 9.78
CA GLY A 184 24.81 12.50 9.45
C GLY A 184 25.59 11.64 8.43
N SER A 185 26.79 12.08 8.03
CA SER A 185 27.60 11.48 6.96
C SER A 185 28.14 10.07 7.23
N GLN A 186 27.71 9.40 8.30
CA GLN A 186 28.33 8.17 8.80
C GLN A 186 27.72 6.85 8.27
N ILE A 187 26.71 6.89 7.41
CA ILE A 187 26.07 5.66 6.91
C ILE A 187 26.19 5.56 5.40
N ASP A 188 26.85 4.49 4.97
CA ASP A 188 26.82 4.06 3.58
C ASP A 188 25.42 3.59 3.18
N ALA A 189 24.78 4.32 2.27
CA ALA A 189 23.47 3.94 1.74
C ALA A 189 23.46 2.54 1.07
N GLN A 190 24.63 2.02 0.70
CA GLN A 190 24.78 0.67 0.15
C GLN A 190 24.45 -0.41 1.19
N GLY A 191 24.66 -0.16 2.48
CA GLY A 191 24.30 -1.07 3.57
C GLY A 191 22.79 -1.32 3.75
N PHE A 192 21.94 -0.56 3.05
CA PHE A 192 20.47 -0.72 3.10
C PHE A 192 19.91 -1.61 2.00
N VAL A 193 20.73 -2.02 1.03
CA VAL A 193 20.29 -2.93 -0.03
C VAL A 193 20.14 -4.33 0.55
N ARG A 194 18.91 -4.86 0.48
CA ARG A 194 18.62 -6.23 0.93
C ARG A 194 18.98 -7.22 -0.19
N PRO A 195 19.81 -8.24 0.06
CA PRO A 195 20.13 -9.26 -0.94
C PRO A 195 18.88 -9.85 -1.62
N LEU A 196 18.98 -10.22 -2.89
CA LEU A 196 17.91 -10.80 -3.68
C LEU A 196 18.37 -12.13 -4.30
N ASP A 197 17.77 -13.25 -3.88
CA ASP A 197 18.01 -14.60 -4.43
C ASP A 197 19.52 -14.93 -4.58
N GLY A 198 20.30 -14.61 -3.55
CA GLY A 198 21.74 -14.82 -3.51
C GLY A 198 22.58 -13.69 -4.13
N LEU A 199 21.98 -12.72 -4.82
CA LEU A 199 22.67 -11.50 -5.22
C LEU A 199 22.93 -10.61 -4.01
N VAL A 200 24.16 -10.23 -3.77
CA VAL A 200 24.59 -9.35 -2.65
C VAL A 200 25.15 -8.01 -3.14
N ASP A 201 25.61 -7.94 -4.38
CA ASP A 201 26.09 -6.71 -4.99
C ASP A 201 24.95 -5.69 -5.15
N PRO A 202 25.06 -4.48 -4.56
CA PRO A 202 23.94 -3.52 -4.52
C PRO A 202 23.46 -3.08 -5.90
N GLU A 203 24.36 -2.92 -6.87
CA GLU A 203 24.01 -2.49 -8.22
C GLU A 203 23.28 -3.60 -8.97
N LYS A 204 23.74 -4.84 -8.85
CA LYS A 204 23.08 -6.02 -9.42
C LYS A 204 21.71 -6.26 -8.79
N VAL A 205 21.61 -6.14 -7.46
CA VAL A 205 20.31 -6.23 -6.75
C VAL A 205 19.35 -5.15 -7.25
N ARG A 206 19.83 -3.92 -7.45
CA ARG A 206 19.00 -2.83 -7.96
C ARG A 206 18.49 -3.13 -9.37
N MET A 207 19.38 -3.54 -10.28
CA MET A 207 18.98 -3.93 -11.64
C MET A 207 17.98 -5.08 -11.64
N ALA A 208 18.25 -6.16 -10.89
CA ALA A 208 17.34 -7.30 -10.77
C ALA A 208 15.99 -6.92 -10.15
N THR A 209 15.98 -6.06 -9.12
CA THR A 209 14.75 -5.57 -8.48
C THR A 209 13.81 -4.92 -9.50
N TRP A 210 14.35 -4.18 -10.46
CA TRP A 210 13.55 -3.47 -11.46
C TRP A 210 13.43 -4.22 -12.81
N GLY A 211 14.10 -5.36 -12.96
CA GLY A 211 14.17 -6.11 -14.23
C GLY A 211 14.90 -5.33 -15.31
N ALA A 212 15.93 -4.58 -14.93
CA ALA A 212 16.67 -3.67 -15.78
C ALA A 212 18.02 -4.24 -16.22
N SER A 213 18.48 -3.84 -17.40
CA SER A 213 19.78 -4.21 -17.97
C SER A 213 20.92 -3.26 -17.57
N SER A 214 20.58 -2.09 -17.01
CA SER A 214 21.54 -1.09 -16.54
C SER A 214 21.01 -0.33 -15.32
N LEU A 215 21.89 0.35 -14.59
CA LEU A 215 21.49 1.21 -13.45
C LEU A 215 20.69 2.42 -13.90
N GLU A 216 20.97 2.96 -15.08
CA GLU A 216 20.18 4.04 -15.66
C GLU A 216 18.75 3.60 -15.95
N GLU A 217 18.59 2.44 -16.57
CA GLU A 217 17.28 1.85 -16.83
C GLU A 217 16.55 1.53 -15.51
N ALA A 218 17.22 0.95 -14.52
CA ALA A 218 16.67 0.71 -13.19
C ALA A 218 16.17 2.00 -12.53
N SER A 219 16.92 3.09 -12.64
CA SER A 219 16.54 4.41 -12.09
C SER A 219 15.33 5.00 -12.82
N ARG A 220 15.28 4.86 -14.14
CA ARG A 220 14.15 5.29 -14.96
C ARG A 220 12.88 4.50 -14.59
N ILE A 221 12.97 3.17 -14.49
CA ILE A 221 11.83 2.33 -14.09
C ILE A 221 11.40 2.68 -12.67
N ALA A 222 12.32 2.75 -11.70
CA ALA A 222 12.04 3.10 -10.31
C ALA A 222 11.27 4.43 -10.18
N SER A 223 11.55 5.40 -11.05
CA SER A 223 10.83 6.68 -11.07
C SER A 223 9.37 6.53 -11.48
N LEU A 224 9.03 5.61 -12.37
CA LEU A 224 7.66 5.33 -12.80
C LEU A 224 6.80 4.66 -11.70
N TYR A 225 7.45 4.13 -10.65
CA TYR A 225 6.83 3.50 -9.48
C TYR A 225 7.06 4.29 -8.19
N SER A 226 7.42 5.57 -8.30
CA SER A 226 7.66 6.48 -7.18
C SER A 226 6.55 7.52 -7.10
N ALA A 227 5.77 7.52 -6.03
CA ALA A 227 4.67 8.46 -5.82
C ALA A 227 5.10 9.92 -6.06
N LEU A 228 6.22 10.33 -5.47
CA LEU A 228 6.79 11.69 -5.63
C LEU A 228 7.13 12.06 -7.08
N SER A 229 7.32 11.07 -7.95
CA SER A 229 7.68 11.32 -9.36
C SER A 229 6.47 11.38 -10.28
N ILE A 230 5.43 10.60 -9.97
CA ILE A 230 4.28 10.42 -10.87
C ILE A 230 3.05 11.23 -10.47
N ILE A 231 2.96 11.68 -9.21
CA ILE A 231 1.80 12.42 -8.72
C ILE A 231 1.56 13.72 -9.51
N SER A 232 0.33 13.95 -9.89
CA SER A 232 -0.15 15.08 -10.68
C SER A 232 -1.36 15.76 -10.01
N LYS A 233 -1.76 16.93 -10.51
CA LYS A 233 -2.89 17.71 -9.98
C LYS A 233 -4.25 17.04 -10.08
N ASP A 234 -4.38 16.00 -10.92
CA ASP A 234 -5.65 15.33 -11.21
C ASP A 234 -5.82 14.04 -10.39
N ASP A 235 -4.90 13.80 -9.43
CA ASP A 235 -4.88 12.58 -8.64
C ASP A 235 -5.80 12.67 -7.40
N PRO A 236 -6.24 11.51 -6.89
CA PRO A 236 -7.21 11.46 -5.80
C PRO A 236 -6.60 11.86 -4.45
N PRO A 237 -7.45 12.23 -3.46
CA PRO A 237 -7.03 12.49 -2.10
C PRO A 237 -6.31 11.30 -1.46
N ILE A 238 -5.33 11.62 -0.58
CA ILE A 238 -4.57 10.62 0.17
C ILE A 238 -4.59 10.88 1.68
N PHE A 239 -4.73 9.80 2.46
CA PHE A 239 -4.50 9.76 3.90
C PHE A 239 -3.27 8.92 4.23
N MET A 240 -2.25 9.52 4.85
CA MET A 240 -0.98 8.86 5.17
C MET A 240 -0.80 8.76 6.69
N THR A 241 -0.32 7.63 7.17
CA THR A 241 -0.01 7.41 8.59
C THR A 241 1.43 6.96 8.77
N TYR A 242 2.13 7.58 9.74
CA TYR A 242 3.46 7.16 10.20
C TYR A 242 3.46 7.09 11.73
N SER A 243 4.24 6.16 12.28
CA SER A 243 4.26 5.89 13.73
C SER A 243 5.27 6.73 14.50
N MET A 244 6.14 7.48 13.83
CA MET A 244 7.17 8.30 14.46
C MET A 244 7.01 9.77 14.12
N ASP A 245 7.38 10.65 15.04
CA ASP A 245 7.49 12.08 14.79
C ASP A 245 8.81 12.46 14.08
N ARG A 246 8.92 13.73 13.68
CA ARG A 246 10.09 14.25 12.96
C ARG A 246 11.37 14.26 13.81
N SER A 247 11.25 14.30 15.14
CA SER A 247 12.37 14.35 16.07
C SER A 247 12.81 12.98 16.56
N ALA A 248 12.18 11.90 16.06
CA ALA A 248 12.50 10.53 16.42
C ALA A 248 13.98 10.23 16.16
N LYS A 249 14.66 9.76 17.20
CA LYS A 249 16.08 9.40 17.10
C LYS A 249 16.26 7.99 16.53
N PRO A 250 17.33 7.76 15.78
CA PRO A 250 17.67 6.41 15.31
C PRO A 250 17.75 5.42 16.47
N PRO A 251 17.28 4.18 16.29
CA PRO A 251 17.42 3.15 17.30
C PRO A 251 18.90 2.81 17.53
N SER A 252 19.28 2.56 18.78
CA SER A 252 20.63 2.09 19.13
C SER A 252 20.91 0.67 18.59
N ASP A 253 19.88 -0.15 18.49
CA ASP A 253 19.96 -1.48 17.87
C ASP A 253 20.00 -1.35 16.33
N ARG A 254 21.18 -1.64 15.77
CA ARG A 254 21.41 -1.57 14.32
C ARG A 254 20.52 -2.52 13.50
N SER A 255 20.07 -3.63 14.07
CA SER A 255 19.16 -4.56 13.38
C SER A 255 17.80 -3.92 13.07
N ARG A 256 17.38 -2.93 13.85
CA ARG A 256 16.13 -2.18 13.70
C ARG A 256 16.26 -0.95 12.82
N LEU A 257 17.50 -0.52 12.54
CA LEU A 257 17.79 0.76 11.86
C LEU A 257 17.20 0.80 10.45
N ARG A 258 17.34 -0.28 9.68
CA ARG A 258 16.78 -0.34 8.32
C ARG A 258 15.26 -0.16 8.35
N GLY A 259 14.55 -0.91 9.21
CA GLY A 259 13.10 -0.78 9.38
C GLY A 259 12.68 0.62 9.77
N TRP A 260 13.44 1.26 10.67
CA TRP A 260 13.20 2.62 11.13
C TRP A 260 13.35 3.63 9.97
N ILE A 261 14.41 3.55 9.18
CA ILE A 261 14.66 4.45 8.04
C ILE A 261 13.59 4.29 6.95
N ILE A 262 13.28 3.06 6.54
CA ILE A 262 12.33 2.85 5.44
C ILE A 262 10.87 3.20 5.78
N HIS A 263 10.58 3.43 7.06
CA HIS A 263 9.27 3.89 7.53
C HIS A 263 9.33 5.27 8.17
N HIS A 264 10.39 6.05 7.90
CA HIS A 264 10.56 7.37 8.49
C HIS A 264 9.50 8.35 7.97
N VAL A 265 8.99 9.20 8.87
CA VAL A 265 7.93 10.17 8.56
C VAL A 265 8.32 11.19 7.48
N ASN A 266 9.62 11.45 7.27
CA ASN A 266 10.10 12.34 6.21
C ASN A 266 9.64 11.92 4.81
N LEU A 267 9.39 10.63 4.59
CA LEU A 267 8.77 10.13 3.35
C LEU A 267 7.36 10.67 3.16
N GLY A 268 6.55 10.67 4.23
CA GLY A 268 5.20 11.23 4.23
C GLY A 268 5.21 12.74 4.13
N ILE A 269 6.16 13.41 4.79
CA ILE A 269 6.31 14.87 4.74
C ILE A 269 6.64 15.33 3.33
N ALA A 270 7.60 14.68 2.65
CA ALA A 270 7.94 15.01 1.27
C ALA A 270 6.74 14.89 0.33
N LEU A 271 5.92 13.84 0.50
CA LEU A 271 4.70 13.70 -0.31
C LEU A 271 3.65 14.73 0.07
N LYS A 272 3.49 15.06 1.36
CA LYS A 272 2.57 16.12 1.81
C LYS A 272 2.94 17.49 1.20
N GLU A 273 4.21 17.86 1.23
CA GLU A 273 4.71 19.10 0.62
C GLU A 273 4.43 19.11 -0.90
N LYS A 274 4.64 17.99 -1.57
CA LYS A 274 4.35 17.86 -3.00
C LYS A 274 2.85 18.01 -3.30
N THR A 275 1.97 17.38 -2.49
CA THR A 275 0.51 17.49 -2.65
C THR A 275 0.03 18.90 -2.38
N ASP A 276 0.59 19.60 -1.39
CA ASP A 276 0.26 21.00 -1.09
C ASP A 276 0.63 21.93 -2.26
N ALA A 277 1.80 21.73 -2.85
CA ALA A 277 2.23 22.49 -4.03
C ALA A 277 1.31 22.25 -5.24
N LEU A 278 0.74 21.05 -5.36
CA LEU A 278 -0.23 20.68 -6.42
C LEU A 278 -1.68 21.07 -6.06
N LYS A 279 -1.93 21.58 -4.83
CA LYS A 279 -3.27 21.85 -4.27
C LYS A 279 -4.16 20.61 -4.20
N LEU A 280 -3.57 19.46 -3.95
CA LEU A 280 -4.27 18.19 -3.72
C LEU A 280 -4.62 18.02 -2.24
N GLU A 281 -5.76 17.39 -1.99
CA GLU A 281 -6.16 17.03 -0.63
C GLU A 281 -5.29 15.86 -0.13
N ALA A 282 -4.50 16.13 0.92
CA ALA A 282 -3.66 15.13 1.56
C ALA A 282 -3.63 15.32 3.07
N HIS A 283 -3.76 14.23 3.79
CA HIS A 283 -3.73 14.19 5.25
C HIS A 283 -2.56 13.33 5.71
N LEU A 284 -1.73 13.88 6.60
CA LEU A 284 -0.56 13.20 7.13
C LEU A 284 -0.69 13.07 8.65
N LYS A 285 -0.92 11.83 9.11
CA LYS A 285 -1.01 11.47 10.51
C LYS A 285 0.32 10.96 11.03
N TYR A 286 0.86 11.60 12.07
CA TYR A 286 2.01 11.16 12.85
C TYR A 286 1.91 11.74 14.27
N PRO A 287 2.69 11.27 15.26
CA PRO A 287 2.63 11.83 16.62
C PRO A 287 2.86 13.35 16.63
N GLY A 288 1.91 14.10 17.19
CA GLY A 288 1.96 15.57 17.24
C GLY A 288 1.34 16.30 16.04
N ALA A 289 0.83 15.60 15.03
CA ALA A 289 0.13 16.24 13.92
C ALA A 289 -1.31 16.62 14.27
N GLU A 290 -1.78 17.77 13.76
CA GLU A 290 -3.21 18.09 13.74
C GLU A 290 -3.94 17.24 12.70
N LEU A 291 -5.13 16.72 13.05
CA LEU A 291 -5.84 15.77 12.22
C LEU A 291 -7.25 16.23 11.88
N LYS A 292 -7.58 16.20 10.59
CA LYS A 292 -8.97 16.30 10.13
C LYS A 292 -9.73 14.97 10.36
N TYR A 293 -9.07 13.84 10.08
CA TYR A 293 -9.63 12.50 10.25
C TYR A 293 -8.87 11.75 11.34
N PRO A 294 -9.57 11.15 12.33
CA PRO A 294 -8.91 10.34 13.36
C PRO A 294 -8.27 9.07 12.80
N SER A 295 -8.88 8.46 11.77
CA SER A 295 -8.35 7.26 11.11
C SER A 295 -8.66 7.20 9.61
N GLN A 296 -8.11 6.21 8.94
CA GLN A 296 -8.41 5.93 7.53
C GLN A 296 -9.88 5.53 7.29
N VAL A 297 -10.57 5.01 8.30
CA VAL A 297 -11.98 4.61 8.15
C VAL A 297 -12.85 5.85 7.99
N GLU A 298 -12.70 6.86 8.86
CA GLU A 298 -13.44 8.12 8.75
C GLU A 298 -13.10 8.85 7.43
N PHE A 299 -11.85 8.79 7.00
CA PHE A 299 -11.45 9.31 5.70
C PHE A 299 -12.19 8.60 4.56
N PHE A 300 -12.27 7.27 4.58
CA PHE A 300 -12.99 6.52 3.55
C PHE A 300 -14.50 6.76 3.60
N VAL A 301 -15.08 6.87 4.80
CA VAL A 301 -16.51 7.22 4.95
C VAL A 301 -16.80 8.57 4.28
N ASP A 302 -15.96 9.58 4.54
CA ASP A 302 -16.11 10.91 3.92
C ASP A 302 -15.96 10.85 2.38
N LYS A 303 -14.98 10.11 1.87
CA LYS A 303 -14.66 10.11 0.42
C LYS A 303 -15.49 9.15 -0.42
N LEU A 304 -16.03 8.10 0.16
CA LEU A 304 -16.75 7.06 -0.58
C LEU A 304 -18.28 7.14 -0.41
N LEU A 305 -18.77 7.76 0.67
CA LEU A 305 -20.20 7.77 0.99
C LEU A 305 -20.84 9.16 0.86
N ASN A 306 -20.07 10.24 0.91
CA ASN A 306 -20.50 11.63 0.75
C ASN A 306 -19.99 12.18 -0.57
#